data_5d9f4b6bab867153635f9186857a2470
#
_entry.id   5d9f4b6bab867153635f9186857a2470
#
_cell.length_a   1.000
_cell.length_b   1.000
_cell.length_c   1.000
_cell.angle_alpha   90.00
_cell.angle_beta   90.00
_cell.angle_gamma   90.00
#
_symmetry.space_group_name_H-M   'P 1'
#
loop_
_entity.id
_entity.type
_entity.pdbx_description
1 polymer ?
#
loop_
_entity_poly.entity_id
_entity_poly.type
_entity_poly.pdbx_seq_one_letter_code
_entity_poly.pdbx_strand_id
1 'polypeptide(L)'
;MKNFFNDRADEEDVITDSRNALVALEQADALFDVEYKAATFEKDGHMHSPEYEKGKNQGLPLYHWVVRSDTGDALGLHSGRYAKLPSYRFLGETAERVFPNSTTQVRMWDKGERVALMQEISDPIDLGGGDIIQPHVVWVSSFNGSWATAVHSLTNRLWCLNQLVATPILKVKHTQNHTELFKFRVQVVEAAKERAAIQATMAMTLKDQEFTDVEFLAMIQDIVPLPPKNLEGEIHVKAQNMVDKKRTGMINRWEAECTQWGTKNKWLAYNAVQGTEQHLLHGRGESQEEKELASLAKAIDDKTPLARRALVALNG
;
A
#
# COMPACT_ATOMS: atom_id res chain seq x y z
N MET A 1 12.76 -6.43 15.54
CA MET A 1 11.48 -5.86 15.01
C MET A 1 11.07 -6.69 13.81
N LYS A 2 9.80 -7.10 13.65
CA LYS A 2 9.41 -7.83 12.44
C LYS A 2 9.40 -6.83 11.29
N ASN A 3 10.09 -7.19 10.22
CA ASN A 3 10.20 -6.35 9.04
C ASN A 3 8.84 -6.29 8.33
N PHE A 4 8.25 -5.09 8.23
CA PHE A 4 6.93 -4.89 7.63
C PHE A 4 6.85 -5.34 6.17
N PHE A 5 7.91 -5.09 5.42
CA PHE A 5 7.97 -5.46 4.02
C PHE A 5 8.40 -6.92 3.83
N ASN A 6 8.80 -7.61 4.91
CA ASN A 6 9.55 -8.86 4.80
C ASN A 6 9.06 -9.94 5.75
N ASP A 7 7.88 -10.50 5.52
CA ASP A 7 7.44 -11.71 6.24
C ASP A 7 8.02 -13.00 5.59
N ARG A 8 8.63 -12.89 4.42
CA ARG A 8 9.10 -14.04 3.62
C ARG A 8 10.24 -13.73 2.65
N ALA A 9 10.86 -12.55 2.69
CA ALA A 9 11.99 -12.28 1.81
C ALA A 9 13.25 -12.96 2.34
N ASP A 10 14.08 -13.43 1.43
CA ASP A 10 15.43 -13.87 1.73
C ASP A 10 16.21 -12.73 2.39
N GLU A 11 17.17 -13.05 3.26
CA GLU A 11 17.93 -12.08 4.07
C GLU A 11 18.64 -10.98 3.27
N GLU A 12 18.69 -11.09 1.94
CA GLU A 12 19.33 -10.16 1.02
C GLU A 12 18.47 -8.93 0.65
N ASP A 13 17.15 -8.97 0.85
CA ASP A 13 16.24 -7.83 0.61
C ASP A 13 16.10 -6.91 1.84
N VAL A 14 17.14 -6.72 2.59
CA VAL A 14 17.14 -6.07 3.90
C VAL A 14 16.71 -4.62 3.80
N ILE A 15 15.58 -4.39 4.30
CA ILE A 15 15.04 -3.11 4.65
C ILE A 15 15.64 -2.69 5.98
N THR A 16 16.31 -1.61 5.95
CA THR A 16 17.04 -1.09 7.08
C THR A 16 16.13 -0.29 7.98
N ASP A 17 16.05 -0.69 9.23
CA ASP A 17 15.44 0.11 10.28
C ASP A 17 16.37 1.29 10.61
N SER A 18 16.04 2.48 10.15
CA SER A 18 16.73 3.70 10.51
C SER A 18 15.80 4.67 11.24
N ARG A 19 16.34 5.39 12.21
CA ARG A 19 15.63 6.51 12.85
C ARG A 19 15.70 7.82 12.06
N ASN A 20 16.15 7.75 10.81
CA ASN A 20 16.22 8.88 9.90
C ASN A 20 15.77 8.44 8.51
N ALA A 21 14.77 9.11 7.95
CA ALA A 21 14.17 8.76 6.67
C ALA A 21 15.15 8.87 5.49
N LEU A 22 16.11 9.81 5.54
CA LEU A 22 17.12 9.95 4.48
C LEU A 22 18.14 8.82 4.54
N VAL A 23 18.56 8.43 5.75
CA VAL A 23 19.47 7.29 5.92
C VAL A 23 18.79 5.99 5.47
N ALA A 24 17.50 5.81 5.78
CA ALA A 24 16.73 4.66 5.30
C ALA A 24 16.62 4.62 3.76
N LEU A 25 16.40 5.77 3.11
CA LEU A 25 16.40 5.88 1.65
C LEU A 25 17.78 5.58 1.03
N GLU A 26 18.87 6.07 1.65
CA GLU A 26 20.22 5.79 1.20
C GLU A 26 20.54 4.30 1.27
N GLN A 27 20.20 3.65 2.37
CA GLN A 27 20.42 2.23 2.57
C GLN A 27 19.58 1.36 1.61
N ALA A 28 18.42 1.85 1.16
CA ALA A 28 17.58 1.21 0.16
C ALA A 28 17.96 1.57 -1.29
N ASP A 29 19.10 2.23 -1.51
CA ASP A 29 19.52 2.71 -2.84
C ASP A 29 18.48 3.63 -3.53
N ALA A 30 17.70 4.36 -2.75
CA ALA A 30 16.61 5.22 -3.24
C ALA A 30 16.95 6.73 -3.22
N LEU A 31 18.19 7.11 -2.84
CA LEU A 31 18.67 8.49 -2.86
C LEU A 31 19.44 8.82 -4.16
N PHE A 32 18.85 8.54 -5.30
CA PHE A 32 19.37 8.92 -6.60
C PHE A 32 18.69 10.17 -7.15
N ASP A 33 19.35 10.86 -8.06
CA ASP A 33 18.76 11.94 -8.84
C ASP A 33 18.17 11.40 -10.15
N VAL A 34 17.25 12.15 -10.74
CA VAL A 34 16.62 11.81 -12.00
C VAL A 34 16.86 12.87 -13.06
N GLU A 35 17.05 12.42 -14.27
CA GLU A 35 17.11 13.24 -15.47
C GLU A 35 15.87 13.05 -16.32
N TYR A 36 15.43 14.14 -16.96
CA TYR A 36 14.30 14.13 -17.87
C TYR A 36 14.82 14.27 -19.30
N LYS A 37 14.88 13.15 -20.03
CA LYS A 37 15.40 13.10 -21.42
C LYS A 37 14.26 13.07 -22.42
N ALA A 38 14.32 13.92 -23.46
CA ALA A 38 13.33 13.88 -24.52
C ALA A 38 13.27 12.47 -25.13
N ALA A 39 12.04 11.93 -25.29
CA ALA A 39 11.89 10.67 -26.01
C ALA A 39 12.14 10.91 -27.49
N THR A 40 13.08 10.16 -28.05
CA THR A 40 13.47 10.24 -29.45
C THR A 40 13.18 8.92 -30.16
N PHE A 41 12.95 8.95 -31.46
CA PHE A 41 12.85 7.78 -32.31
C PHE A 41 13.70 7.98 -33.55
N GLU A 42 14.22 6.92 -34.10
CA GLU A 42 14.97 6.94 -35.34
C GLU A 42 14.01 6.87 -36.53
N LYS A 43 14.20 7.79 -37.49
CA LYS A 43 13.53 7.77 -38.77
C LYS A 43 14.53 8.20 -39.83
N ASP A 44 14.64 7.39 -40.90
CA ASP A 44 15.54 7.65 -42.03
C ASP A 44 17.00 7.90 -41.60
N GLY A 45 17.50 7.19 -40.59
CA GLY A 45 18.85 7.35 -40.03
C GLY A 45 19.07 8.61 -39.18
N HIS A 46 18.00 9.36 -38.87
CA HIS A 46 18.03 10.55 -38.03
C HIS A 46 17.19 10.39 -36.76
N MET A 47 17.70 10.93 -35.66
CA MET A 47 16.98 10.97 -34.38
C MET A 47 15.99 12.14 -34.38
N HIS A 48 14.72 11.81 -34.20
CA HIS A 48 13.62 12.77 -34.10
C HIS A 48 13.03 12.78 -32.70
N SER A 49 12.75 13.97 -32.17
CA SER A 49 11.91 14.13 -30.98
C SER A 49 10.53 14.56 -31.44
N PRO A 50 9.45 13.83 -31.09
CA PRO A 50 8.12 14.32 -31.36
C PRO A 50 7.86 15.58 -30.55
N GLU A 51 7.66 16.69 -31.24
CA GLU A 51 7.35 17.99 -30.62
C GLU A 51 5.84 18.25 -30.68
N TYR A 52 5.32 18.97 -29.68
CA TYR A 52 3.96 19.49 -29.74
C TYR A 52 3.84 20.51 -30.88
N GLU A 53 2.78 20.39 -31.68
CA GLU A 53 2.43 21.40 -32.68
C GLU A 53 2.40 22.80 -32.07
N LYS A 54 3.00 23.76 -32.77
CA LYS A 54 3.12 25.17 -32.38
C LYS A 54 1.73 25.75 -32.07
N GLY A 55 1.43 25.95 -30.79
CA GLY A 55 0.20 26.66 -30.40
C GLY A 55 -0.11 26.69 -28.93
N LYS A 56 0.25 25.66 -28.18
CA LYS A 56 -0.13 25.56 -26.75
C LYS A 56 1.00 25.24 -25.76
N ASN A 57 2.11 24.63 -26.20
CA ASN A 57 3.26 24.32 -25.34
C ASN A 57 4.54 24.51 -26.15
N GLN A 58 5.04 25.72 -26.16
CA GLN A 58 6.24 26.16 -26.89
C GLN A 58 7.43 25.19 -26.72
N GLY A 59 7.67 24.31 -27.70
CA GLY A 59 8.94 23.58 -27.84
C GLY A 59 9.21 22.49 -26.79
N LEU A 60 8.21 22.07 -26.01
CA LEU A 60 8.38 20.96 -25.09
C LEU A 60 8.27 19.62 -25.85
N PRO A 61 9.11 18.63 -25.56
CA PRO A 61 8.98 17.31 -26.16
C PRO A 61 7.61 16.71 -25.83
N LEU A 62 7.00 16.02 -26.82
CA LEU A 62 5.71 15.36 -26.63
C LEU A 62 5.77 14.32 -25.51
N TYR A 63 6.91 13.63 -25.41
CA TYR A 63 7.21 12.65 -24.35
C TYR A 63 8.63 12.81 -23.84
N HIS A 64 8.84 12.45 -22.58
CA HIS A 64 10.15 12.38 -21.97
C HIS A 64 10.29 11.11 -21.13
N TRP A 65 11.51 10.58 -21.12
CA TRP A 65 11.94 9.53 -20.21
C TRP A 65 12.35 10.15 -18.87
N VAL A 66 11.97 9.50 -17.79
CA VAL A 66 12.58 9.69 -16.47
C VAL A 66 13.68 8.64 -16.34
N VAL A 67 14.90 9.06 -16.10
CA VAL A 67 16.10 8.20 -16.10
C VAL A 67 16.86 8.42 -14.81
N ARG A 68 17.30 7.35 -14.15
CA ARG A 68 18.26 7.46 -13.03
C ARG A 68 19.56 8.06 -13.52
N SER A 69 20.08 9.06 -12.80
CA SER A 69 21.30 9.75 -13.21
C SER A 69 22.56 8.90 -12.99
N ASP A 70 22.54 7.99 -12.03
CA ASP A 70 23.66 7.14 -11.61
C ASP A 70 23.81 5.86 -12.46
N THR A 71 22.71 5.19 -12.79
CA THR A 71 22.74 3.92 -13.53
C THR A 71 22.32 4.05 -14.99
N GLY A 72 21.59 5.10 -15.34
CA GLY A 72 21.00 5.26 -16.67
C GLY A 72 19.73 4.45 -16.89
N ASP A 73 19.18 3.78 -15.86
CA ASP A 73 17.96 3.01 -15.96
C ASP A 73 16.75 3.92 -16.24
N ALA A 74 15.91 3.50 -17.18
CA ALA A 74 14.66 4.19 -17.49
C ALA A 74 13.58 3.82 -16.46
N LEU A 75 13.05 4.81 -15.75
CA LEU A 75 12.06 4.65 -14.70
C LEU A 75 10.62 4.88 -15.18
N GLY A 76 10.43 5.56 -16.30
CA GLY A 76 9.10 5.80 -16.86
C GLY A 76 9.12 6.69 -18.09
N LEU A 77 8.06 6.59 -18.89
CA LEU A 77 7.84 7.43 -20.07
C LEU A 77 6.57 8.24 -19.86
N HIS A 78 6.68 9.56 -19.95
CA HIS A 78 5.58 10.47 -19.68
C HIS A 78 5.37 11.49 -20.78
N SER A 79 4.14 11.98 -20.88
CA SER A 79 3.83 13.12 -21.74
C SER A 79 4.50 14.39 -21.22
N GLY A 80 4.75 15.37 -22.08
CA GLY A 80 5.30 16.67 -21.69
C GLY A 80 4.45 17.46 -20.69
N ARG A 81 3.21 17.02 -20.42
CA ARG A 81 2.34 17.61 -19.38
C ARG A 81 2.52 16.99 -17.99
N TYR A 82 3.25 15.89 -17.88
CA TYR A 82 3.54 15.26 -16.61
C TYR A 82 4.50 16.14 -15.80
N ALA A 83 4.27 16.27 -14.50
CA ALA A 83 5.15 17.05 -13.65
C ALA A 83 6.54 16.43 -13.59
N LYS A 84 7.56 17.26 -13.66
CA LYS A 84 8.90 16.84 -13.27
C LYS A 84 8.93 16.68 -11.76
N LEU A 85 8.91 15.42 -11.31
CA LEU A 85 8.94 15.09 -9.90
C LEU A 85 10.34 15.31 -9.34
N PRO A 86 10.46 15.81 -8.10
CA PRO A 86 11.73 15.79 -7.39
C PRO A 86 12.16 14.34 -7.12
N SER A 87 13.45 14.15 -6.83
CA SER A 87 13.96 12.84 -6.37
C SER A 87 13.25 12.40 -5.08
N TYR A 88 13.36 11.13 -4.73
CA TYR A 88 12.78 10.60 -3.48
C TYR A 88 13.39 11.25 -2.21
N ARG A 89 14.53 11.93 -2.33
CA ARG A 89 15.07 12.79 -1.27
C ARG A 89 14.02 13.77 -0.74
N PHE A 90 13.27 14.42 -1.62
CA PHE A 90 12.19 15.34 -1.23
C PHE A 90 11.11 14.66 -0.37
N LEU A 91 10.79 13.40 -0.68
CA LEU A 91 9.84 12.61 0.10
C LEU A 91 10.40 12.31 1.50
N GLY A 92 11.67 11.87 1.57
CA GLY A 92 12.38 11.59 2.82
C GLY A 92 12.56 12.84 3.70
N GLU A 93 12.99 13.97 3.12
CA GLU A 93 13.09 15.24 3.86
C GLU A 93 11.75 15.71 4.43
N THR A 94 10.67 15.47 3.66
CA THR A 94 9.32 15.81 4.14
C THR A 94 8.87 14.87 5.24
N ALA A 95 9.12 13.59 5.10
CA ALA A 95 8.80 12.57 6.10
C ALA A 95 9.55 12.83 7.41
N GLU A 96 10.86 13.11 7.35
CA GLU A 96 11.69 13.45 8.50
C GLU A 96 11.24 14.73 9.21
N ARG A 97 10.79 15.73 8.47
CA ARG A 97 10.27 16.98 9.04
C ARG A 97 8.96 16.78 9.79
N VAL A 98 8.06 15.91 9.28
CA VAL A 98 6.73 15.66 9.90
C VAL A 98 6.83 14.73 11.09
N PHE A 99 7.63 13.68 10.99
CA PHE A 99 7.86 12.70 12.06
C PHE A 99 9.37 12.51 12.27
N PRO A 100 10.04 13.44 12.93
CA PRO A 100 11.48 13.37 13.15
C PRO A 100 11.84 12.18 14.06
N ASN A 101 12.99 11.58 13.81
CA ASN A 101 13.54 10.45 14.57
C ASN A 101 12.61 9.22 14.65
N SER A 102 11.66 9.09 13.72
CA SER A 102 10.79 7.92 13.64
C SER A 102 11.51 6.74 13.02
N THR A 103 11.32 5.54 13.56
CA THR A 103 11.78 4.31 12.91
C THR A 103 11.17 4.25 11.51
N THR A 104 12.03 4.21 10.51
CA THR A 104 11.66 4.28 9.11
C THR A 104 12.17 3.06 8.37
N GLN A 105 11.28 2.40 7.66
CA GLN A 105 11.59 1.34 6.71
C GLN A 105 11.32 1.84 5.30
N VAL A 106 12.19 1.48 4.36
CA VAL A 106 12.04 1.85 2.95
C VAL A 106 12.06 0.61 2.09
N ARG A 107 11.22 0.58 1.09
CA ARG A 107 11.30 -0.37 0.00
C ARG A 107 11.22 0.33 -1.33
N MET A 108 12.08 -0.10 -2.23
CA MET A 108 12.15 0.34 -3.61
C MET A 108 11.85 -0.85 -4.53
N TRP A 109 11.14 -0.61 -5.63
CA TRP A 109 10.81 -1.62 -6.64
C TRP A 109 11.25 -1.16 -8.02
N ASP A 110 11.51 -2.13 -8.88
CA ASP A 110 11.78 -1.93 -10.29
C ASP A 110 12.89 -0.86 -10.50
N LYS A 111 14.02 -1.06 -9.81
CA LYS A 111 15.21 -0.18 -9.90
C LYS A 111 14.95 1.30 -9.52
N GLY A 112 13.88 1.57 -8.82
CA GLY A 112 13.50 2.91 -8.38
C GLY A 112 12.29 3.49 -9.10
N GLU A 113 11.56 2.73 -9.90
CA GLU A 113 10.30 3.20 -10.47
C GLU A 113 9.30 3.58 -9.39
N ARG A 114 9.31 2.88 -8.25
CA ARG A 114 8.40 3.05 -7.12
C ARG A 114 9.15 3.00 -5.80
N VAL A 115 8.68 3.78 -4.85
CA VAL A 115 9.20 3.77 -3.48
C VAL A 115 8.07 3.86 -2.47
N ALA A 116 8.23 3.17 -1.35
CA ALA A 116 7.42 3.35 -0.16
C ALA A 116 8.33 3.52 1.06
N LEU A 117 8.02 4.55 1.86
CA LEU A 117 8.60 4.76 3.19
C LEU A 117 7.52 4.50 4.22
N MET A 118 7.82 3.68 5.21
CA MET A 118 6.92 3.45 6.34
C MET A 118 7.59 3.95 7.61
N GLN A 119 6.90 4.85 8.32
CA GLN A 119 7.36 5.42 9.58
C GLN A 119 6.44 5.04 10.72
N GLU A 120 7.01 4.63 11.84
CA GLU A 120 6.29 4.51 13.12
C GLU A 120 5.93 5.91 13.61
N ILE A 121 4.67 6.15 13.97
CA ILE A 121 4.19 7.47 14.36
C ILE A 121 3.83 7.61 15.84
N SER A 122 3.77 6.51 16.55
CA SER A 122 3.55 6.45 18.00
C SER A 122 4.06 5.13 18.55
N ASP A 123 4.09 5.02 19.87
CA ASP A 123 4.37 3.75 20.55
C ASP A 123 3.34 2.68 20.18
N PRO A 124 3.74 1.39 20.27
CA PRO A 124 2.81 0.28 20.10
C PRO A 124 1.65 0.35 21.10
N ILE A 125 0.46 -0.02 20.64
CA ILE A 125 -0.74 -0.04 21.49
C ILE A 125 -1.11 -1.49 21.78
N ASP A 126 -1.09 -1.88 23.07
CA ASP A 126 -1.55 -3.19 23.51
C ASP A 126 -3.08 -3.19 23.64
N LEU A 127 -3.72 -4.02 22.83
CA LEU A 127 -5.17 -4.26 22.89
C LEU A 127 -5.55 -5.23 24.03
N GLY A 128 -4.55 -5.66 24.82
CA GLY A 128 -4.70 -6.62 25.91
C GLY A 128 -4.30 -8.04 25.50
N GLY A 129 -3.68 -8.77 26.46
CA GLY A 129 -3.22 -10.14 26.24
C GLY A 129 -2.05 -10.29 25.27
N GLY A 130 -1.30 -9.22 25.01
CA GLY A 130 -0.18 -9.23 24.08
C GLY A 130 -0.58 -9.07 22.61
N ASP A 131 -1.82 -8.75 22.32
CA ASP A 131 -2.28 -8.39 20.99
C ASP A 131 -1.96 -6.92 20.70
N ILE A 132 -0.84 -6.70 20.04
CA ILE A 132 -0.25 -5.37 19.87
C ILE A 132 -0.48 -4.86 18.43
N ILE A 133 -0.91 -3.63 18.31
CA ILE A 133 -0.96 -2.88 17.06
C ILE A 133 0.08 -1.77 17.04
N GLN A 134 0.72 -1.54 15.90
CA GLN A 134 1.72 -0.49 15.68
C GLN A 134 1.22 0.49 14.64
N PRO A 135 0.97 1.75 15.04
CA PRO A 135 0.59 2.80 14.09
C PRO A 135 1.76 3.25 13.22
N HIS A 136 1.48 3.42 11.92
CA HIS A 136 2.42 3.88 10.92
C HIS A 136 1.79 4.92 9.99
N VAL A 137 2.64 5.66 9.30
CA VAL A 137 2.33 6.30 8.03
C VAL A 137 3.16 5.70 6.92
N VAL A 138 2.54 5.55 5.74
CA VAL A 138 3.23 5.08 4.53
C VAL A 138 3.23 6.21 3.51
N TRP A 139 4.42 6.65 3.15
CA TRP A 139 4.68 7.62 2.09
C TRP A 139 5.01 6.87 0.82
N VAL A 140 4.32 7.16 -0.26
CA VAL A 140 4.55 6.49 -1.54
C VAL A 140 4.70 7.49 -2.66
N SER A 141 5.51 7.13 -3.64
CA SER A 141 5.62 7.85 -4.92
C SER A 141 6.11 6.91 -6.01
N SER A 142 5.94 7.31 -7.27
CA SER A 142 6.49 6.57 -8.40
C SER A 142 6.96 7.50 -9.51
N PHE A 143 8.01 7.09 -10.21
CA PHE A 143 8.44 7.74 -11.45
C PHE A 143 7.78 7.16 -12.70
N ASN A 144 7.22 5.95 -12.64
CA ASN A 144 6.49 5.33 -13.75
C ASN A 144 5.02 5.76 -13.86
N GLY A 145 4.54 6.60 -12.93
CA GLY A 145 3.16 7.09 -12.90
C GLY A 145 2.11 6.11 -12.39
N SER A 146 2.52 4.91 -11.95
CA SER A 146 1.61 3.90 -11.40
C SER A 146 0.98 4.34 -10.06
N TRP A 147 1.72 5.12 -9.26
CA TRP A 147 1.26 5.72 -8.01
C TRP A 147 1.30 7.25 -8.09
N ALA A 148 0.32 7.90 -7.50
CA ALA A 148 0.44 9.30 -7.14
C ALA A 148 1.37 9.42 -5.91
N THR A 149 1.97 10.59 -5.68
CA THR A 149 2.59 10.84 -4.38
C THR A 149 1.50 10.91 -3.33
N ALA A 150 1.55 10.04 -2.35
CA ALA A 150 0.51 9.89 -1.35
C ALA A 150 1.07 9.55 0.02
N VAL A 151 0.27 9.84 1.05
CA VAL A 151 0.51 9.44 2.44
C VAL A 151 -0.72 8.72 2.96
N HIS A 152 -0.51 7.56 3.53
CA HIS A 152 -1.57 6.73 4.09
C HIS A 152 -1.33 6.51 5.59
N SER A 153 -2.39 6.58 6.40
CA SER A 153 -2.36 6.05 7.76
C SER A 153 -2.53 4.54 7.68
N LEU A 154 -1.67 3.82 8.36
CA LEU A 154 -1.66 2.38 8.40
C LEU A 154 -1.40 1.93 9.82
N THR A 155 -2.13 0.93 10.28
CA THR A 155 -1.86 0.28 11.55
C THR A 155 -1.63 -1.19 11.31
N ASN A 156 -0.50 -1.70 11.79
CA ASN A 156 -0.13 -3.10 11.66
C ASN A 156 -0.42 -3.82 12.96
N ARG A 157 -0.99 -5.01 12.87
CA ARG A 157 -1.06 -5.93 13.99
C ARG A 157 0.21 -6.77 14.00
N LEU A 158 1.04 -6.64 15.05
CA LEU A 158 2.38 -7.22 15.07
C LEU A 158 2.41 -8.75 15.05
N TRP A 159 1.32 -9.38 15.48
CA TRP A 159 1.22 -10.84 15.48
C TRP A 159 1.16 -11.47 14.08
N CYS A 160 0.33 -10.93 13.21
CA CYS A 160 0.02 -11.55 11.91
C CYS A 160 0.33 -10.65 10.72
N LEU A 161 0.94 -9.47 10.97
CA LEU A 161 1.23 -8.44 9.97
C LEU A 161 0.00 -8.01 9.15
N ASN A 162 -1.20 -8.26 9.69
CA ASN A 162 -2.41 -7.72 9.09
C ASN A 162 -2.35 -6.19 9.15
N GLN A 163 -2.48 -5.59 8.00
CA GLN A 163 -2.55 -4.14 7.87
C GLN A 163 -4.01 -3.73 8.04
N LEU A 164 -4.35 -3.02 9.10
CA LEU A 164 -5.64 -2.36 9.18
C LEU A 164 -5.77 -1.44 7.97
N VAL A 165 -6.98 -1.36 7.41
CA VAL A 165 -7.24 -0.68 6.13
C VAL A 165 -6.49 0.64 6.03
N ALA A 166 -5.58 0.74 5.08
CA ALA A 166 -4.83 1.96 4.82
C ALA A 166 -5.80 3.06 4.39
N THR A 167 -5.83 4.15 5.14
CA THR A 167 -6.69 5.29 4.79
C THR A 167 -5.82 6.39 4.18
N PRO A 168 -6.09 6.81 2.94
CA PRO A 168 -5.35 7.92 2.36
C PRO A 168 -5.60 9.20 3.18
N ILE A 169 -4.51 9.82 3.63
CA ILE A 169 -4.52 11.11 4.31
C ILE A 169 -4.29 12.21 3.28
N LEU A 170 -3.35 11.96 2.38
CA LEU A 170 -2.92 12.88 1.35
C LEU A 170 -2.69 12.11 0.06
N LYS A 171 -3.20 12.62 -1.07
CA LYS A 171 -2.91 12.13 -2.41
C LYS A 171 -2.78 13.31 -3.37
N VAL A 172 -1.64 13.39 -4.05
CA VAL A 172 -1.36 14.45 -5.03
C VAL A 172 -0.95 13.80 -6.35
N LYS A 173 -1.73 14.06 -7.39
CA LYS A 173 -1.42 13.59 -8.74
C LYS A 173 -0.18 14.31 -9.28
N HIS A 174 0.56 13.64 -10.16
CA HIS A 174 1.75 14.18 -10.81
C HIS A 174 1.38 15.20 -11.91
N THR A 175 0.87 16.35 -11.49
CA THR A 175 0.52 17.49 -12.33
C THR A 175 1.54 18.63 -12.15
N GLN A 176 1.49 19.67 -12.98
CA GLN A 176 2.47 20.76 -12.98
C GLN A 176 2.73 21.41 -11.61
N ASN A 177 1.70 21.45 -10.74
CA ASN A 177 1.82 22.05 -9.39
C ASN A 177 2.05 20.99 -8.30
N HIS A 178 2.53 19.81 -8.64
CA HIS A 178 2.67 18.67 -7.70
C HIS A 178 3.41 19.05 -6.42
N THR A 179 4.62 19.58 -6.53
CA THR A 179 5.49 19.87 -5.38
C THR A 179 4.87 20.90 -4.43
N GLU A 180 4.29 21.98 -4.96
CA GLU A 180 3.64 23.02 -4.17
C GLU A 180 2.37 22.49 -3.48
N LEU A 181 1.54 21.74 -4.19
CA LEU A 181 0.36 21.10 -3.62
C LEU A 181 0.73 20.10 -2.53
N PHE A 182 1.80 19.34 -2.70
CA PHE A 182 2.26 18.39 -1.70
C PHE A 182 2.76 19.11 -0.44
N LYS A 183 3.61 20.13 -0.57
CA LYS A 183 4.08 20.97 0.55
C LYS A 183 2.94 21.61 1.31
N PHE A 184 1.96 22.14 0.60
CA PHE A 184 0.80 22.79 1.22
C PHE A 184 -0.08 21.81 2.00
N ARG A 185 -0.30 20.61 1.45
CA ARG A 185 -1.20 19.61 2.03
C ARG A 185 -0.57 18.70 3.08
N VAL A 186 0.76 18.69 3.17
CA VAL A 186 1.47 17.75 4.07
C VAL A 186 1.13 17.97 5.55
N GLN A 187 0.70 19.16 5.92
CA GLN A 187 0.29 19.49 7.29
C GLN A 187 -0.85 18.61 7.82
N VAL A 188 -1.71 18.09 6.92
CA VAL A 188 -2.81 17.19 7.34
C VAL A 188 -2.31 15.80 7.76
N VAL A 189 -1.04 15.48 7.50
CA VAL A 189 -0.46 14.17 7.85
C VAL A 189 -0.31 14.00 9.36
N GLU A 190 -0.19 15.08 10.11
CA GLU A 190 -0.17 15.03 11.58
C GLU A 190 -1.44 14.41 12.16
N ALA A 191 -2.58 14.55 11.46
CA ALA A 191 -3.83 13.88 11.83
C ALA A 191 -3.76 12.33 11.76
N ALA A 192 -2.67 11.75 11.26
CA ALA A 192 -2.46 10.30 11.26
C ALA A 192 -2.49 9.71 12.68
N LYS A 193 -1.96 10.43 13.68
CA LYS A 193 -1.97 10.01 15.08
C LYS A 193 -3.39 9.88 15.63
N GLU A 194 -4.25 10.85 15.33
CA GLU A 194 -5.66 10.81 15.73
C GLU A 194 -6.39 9.64 15.08
N ARG A 195 -6.13 9.39 13.80
CA ARG A 195 -6.70 8.24 13.08
C ARG A 195 -6.24 6.91 13.67
N ALA A 196 -4.98 6.80 14.05
CA ALA A 196 -4.46 5.61 14.72
C ALA A 196 -5.16 5.37 16.06
N ALA A 197 -5.40 6.41 16.85
CA ALA A 197 -6.16 6.32 18.10
C ALA A 197 -7.62 5.86 17.87
N ILE A 198 -8.27 6.36 16.82
CA ILE A 198 -9.62 5.91 16.43
C ILE A 198 -9.60 4.43 16.03
N GLN A 199 -8.62 4.00 15.26
CA GLN A 199 -8.48 2.59 14.86
C GLN A 199 -8.23 1.69 16.07
N ALA A 200 -7.42 2.11 17.03
CA ALA A 200 -7.18 1.38 18.27
C ALA A 200 -8.48 1.25 19.10
N THR A 201 -9.22 2.33 19.26
CA THR A 201 -10.51 2.33 19.94
C THR A 201 -11.50 1.37 19.28
N MET A 202 -11.58 1.40 17.96
CA MET A 202 -12.40 0.47 17.18
C MET A 202 -11.98 -0.98 17.42
N ALA A 203 -10.68 -1.28 17.38
CA ALA A 203 -10.16 -2.61 17.62
C ALA A 203 -10.52 -3.11 19.03
N MET A 204 -10.36 -2.27 20.05
CA MET A 204 -10.78 -2.58 21.43
C MET A 204 -12.27 -2.86 21.53
N THR A 205 -13.10 -2.00 20.91
CA THR A 205 -14.55 -2.19 20.89
C THR A 205 -14.98 -3.51 20.25
N LEU A 206 -14.33 -3.90 19.14
CA LEU A 206 -14.59 -5.18 18.50
C LEU A 206 -14.08 -6.37 19.34
N LYS A 207 -12.98 -6.18 20.07
CA LYS A 207 -12.39 -7.21 20.94
C LYS A 207 -13.28 -7.53 22.14
N ASP A 208 -13.99 -6.54 22.67
CA ASP A 208 -14.89 -6.69 23.83
C ASP A 208 -16.24 -7.35 23.46
N GLN A 209 -16.50 -7.60 22.17
CA GLN A 209 -17.74 -8.18 21.69
C GLN A 209 -17.52 -9.63 21.28
N GLU A 210 -18.16 -10.57 22.01
CA GLU A 210 -18.15 -11.97 21.65
C GLU A 210 -18.72 -12.17 20.24
N PHE A 211 -18.21 -13.19 19.55
CA PHE A 211 -18.66 -13.53 18.19
C PHE A 211 -18.49 -15.04 17.97
N THR A 212 -19.59 -15.71 17.71
CA THR A 212 -19.64 -17.17 17.60
C THR A 212 -19.26 -17.68 16.21
N ASP A 213 -18.95 -18.97 16.08
CA ASP A 213 -18.70 -19.61 14.79
C ASP A 213 -19.91 -19.50 13.85
N VAL A 214 -21.14 -19.56 14.39
CA VAL A 214 -22.38 -19.44 13.61
C VAL A 214 -22.50 -18.03 13.03
N GLU A 215 -22.24 -17.00 13.84
CA GLU A 215 -22.26 -15.61 13.38
C GLU A 215 -21.16 -15.34 12.37
N PHE A 216 -19.96 -15.89 12.59
CA PHE A 216 -18.87 -15.78 11.64
C PHE A 216 -19.21 -16.41 10.29
N LEU A 217 -19.79 -17.63 10.28
CA LEU A 217 -20.22 -18.29 9.06
C LEU A 217 -21.32 -17.51 8.34
N ALA A 218 -22.28 -16.96 9.07
CA ALA A 218 -23.32 -16.10 8.51
C ALA A 218 -22.72 -14.84 7.85
N MET A 219 -21.79 -14.16 8.56
CA MET A 219 -21.11 -12.98 8.05
C MET A 219 -20.33 -13.27 6.77
N ILE A 220 -19.53 -14.35 6.70
CA ILE A 220 -18.77 -14.65 5.48
C ILE A 220 -19.65 -15.06 4.30
N GLN A 221 -20.85 -15.59 4.54
CA GLN A 221 -21.83 -15.85 3.48
C GLN A 221 -22.39 -14.55 2.91
N ASP A 222 -22.59 -13.56 3.73
CA ASP A 222 -23.08 -12.24 3.33
C ASP A 222 -22.00 -11.44 2.56
N ILE A 223 -20.79 -11.35 3.10
CA ILE A 223 -19.70 -10.57 2.46
C ILE A 223 -19.13 -11.23 1.20
N VAL A 224 -19.27 -12.55 1.07
CA VAL A 224 -18.85 -13.34 -0.11
C VAL A 224 -20.06 -14.16 -0.61
N PRO A 225 -21.05 -13.53 -1.25
CA PRO A 225 -22.24 -14.24 -1.72
C PRO A 225 -21.89 -15.24 -2.83
N LEU A 226 -22.77 -16.22 -3.02
CA LEU A 226 -22.66 -17.13 -4.15
C LEU A 226 -22.79 -16.35 -5.48
N PRO A 227 -22.11 -16.81 -6.54
CA PRO A 227 -22.23 -16.20 -7.85
C PRO A 227 -23.67 -16.31 -8.37
N PRO A 228 -24.10 -15.38 -9.24
CA PRO A 228 -25.40 -15.48 -9.87
C PRO A 228 -25.49 -16.74 -10.75
N LYS A 229 -26.66 -17.32 -10.79
CA LYS A 229 -26.98 -18.43 -11.69
C LYS A 229 -27.12 -17.93 -13.13
N ASN A 230 -26.76 -18.78 -14.10
CA ASN A 230 -27.02 -18.55 -15.52
C ASN A 230 -28.53 -18.72 -15.85
N LEU A 231 -28.90 -18.56 -17.10
CA LEU A 231 -30.29 -18.71 -17.57
C LEU A 231 -30.87 -20.13 -17.36
N GLU A 232 -29.99 -21.14 -17.22
CA GLU A 232 -30.32 -22.54 -16.98
C GLU A 232 -30.41 -22.86 -15.47
N GLY A 233 -30.14 -21.86 -14.61
CA GLY A 233 -30.18 -22.02 -13.17
C GLY A 233 -28.90 -22.56 -12.54
N GLU A 234 -27.81 -22.66 -13.32
CA GLU A 234 -26.53 -23.20 -12.88
C GLU A 234 -25.54 -22.11 -12.50
N ILE A 235 -24.62 -22.40 -11.59
CA ILE A 235 -23.51 -21.54 -11.22
C ILE A 235 -22.26 -21.99 -12.00
N HIS A 236 -21.55 -21.03 -12.59
CA HIS A 236 -20.31 -21.32 -13.30
C HIS A 236 -19.24 -21.86 -12.35
N VAL A 237 -18.71 -23.07 -12.62
CA VAL A 237 -17.78 -23.81 -11.74
C VAL A 237 -16.59 -22.98 -11.27
N LYS A 238 -15.94 -22.23 -12.18
CA LYS A 238 -14.80 -21.36 -11.80
C LYS A 238 -15.19 -20.26 -10.81
N ALA A 239 -16.39 -19.71 -10.94
CA ALA A 239 -16.89 -18.68 -10.03
C ALA A 239 -17.23 -19.28 -8.65
N GLN A 240 -17.82 -20.46 -8.63
CA GLN A 240 -18.06 -21.22 -7.39
C GLN A 240 -16.73 -21.53 -6.67
N ASN A 241 -15.74 -22.08 -7.37
CA ASN A 241 -14.44 -22.41 -6.80
C ASN A 241 -13.74 -21.17 -6.20
N MET A 242 -13.91 -19.99 -6.80
CA MET A 242 -13.37 -18.74 -6.24
C MET A 242 -14.06 -18.34 -4.93
N VAL A 243 -15.39 -18.50 -4.83
CA VAL A 243 -16.13 -18.26 -3.59
C VAL A 243 -15.71 -19.24 -2.51
N ASP A 244 -15.64 -20.52 -2.84
CA ASP A 244 -15.25 -21.57 -1.90
C ASP A 244 -13.83 -21.35 -1.37
N LYS A 245 -12.88 -21.03 -2.25
CA LYS A 245 -11.52 -20.69 -1.84
C LYS A 245 -11.47 -19.52 -0.85
N LYS A 246 -12.23 -18.46 -1.10
CA LYS A 246 -12.30 -17.30 -0.21
C LYS A 246 -12.89 -17.67 1.15
N ARG A 247 -14.05 -18.34 1.16
CA ARG A 247 -14.72 -18.73 2.39
C ARG A 247 -13.87 -19.69 3.22
N THR A 248 -13.29 -20.73 2.59
CA THR A 248 -12.40 -21.67 3.27
C THR A 248 -11.19 -20.96 3.86
N GLY A 249 -10.59 -20.03 3.14
CA GLY A 249 -9.46 -19.23 3.64
C GLY A 249 -9.83 -18.43 4.90
N MET A 250 -11.02 -17.83 4.92
CA MET A 250 -11.51 -17.08 6.08
C MET A 250 -11.80 -18.01 7.27
N ILE A 251 -12.38 -19.17 7.04
CA ILE A 251 -12.67 -20.16 8.09
C ILE A 251 -11.38 -20.65 8.72
N ASN A 252 -10.40 -21.06 7.91
CA ASN A 252 -9.11 -21.55 8.42
C ASN A 252 -8.37 -20.48 9.24
N ARG A 253 -8.44 -19.22 8.81
CA ARG A 253 -7.85 -18.12 9.58
C ARG A 253 -8.62 -17.82 10.86
N TRP A 254 -9.93 -17.87 10.84
CA TRP A 254 -10.76 -17.71 12.02
C TRP A 254 -10.41 -18.76 13.09
N GLU A 255 -10.32 -20.02 12.71
CA GLU A 255 -9.92 -21.12 13.59
C GLU A 255 -8.50 -20.92 14.16
N ALA A 256 -7.54 -20.48 13.32
CA ALA A 256 -6.18 -20.19 13.75
C ALA A 256 -6.13 -19.02 14.75
N GLU A 257 -6.84 -17.92 14.48
CA GLU A 257 -6.94 -16.75 15.38
C GLU A 257 -7.57 -17.14 16.70
N CYS A 258 -8.70 -17.85 16.68
CA CYS A 258 -9.38 -18.29 17.89
C CYS A 258 -8.53 -19.24 18.75
N THR A 259 -7.80 -20.15 18.11
CA THR A 259 -6.87 -21.07 18.77
C THR A 259 -5.73 -20.31 19.42
N GLN A 260 -5.15 -19.36 18.71
CA GLN A 260 -4.01 -18.56 19.21
C GLN A 260 -4.37 -17.73 20.44
N TRP A 261 -5.54 -17.11 20.41
CA TRP A 261 -5.94 -16.17 21.47
C TRP A 261 -6.85 -16.77 22.55
N GLY A 262 -7.31 -18.01 22.37
CA GLY A 262 -8.17 -18.71 23.33
C GLY A 262 -9.54 -18.06 23.52
N THR A 263 -9.99 -17.24 22.57
CA THR A 263 -11.25 -16.49 22.63
C THR A 263 -11.88 -16.37 21.26
N LYS A 264 -13.16 -15.94 21.21
CA LYS A 264 -13.90 -15.68 19.99
C LYS A 264 -14.58 -14.32 20.09
N ASN A 265 -14.15 -13.36 19.27
CA ASN A 265 -14.70 -12.02 19.29
C ASN A 265 -14.67 -11.38 17.90
N LYS A 266 -15.37 -10.26 17.74
CA LYS A 266 -15.49 -9.56 16.46
C LYS A 266 -14.14 -9.08 15.91
N TRP A 267 -13.16 -8.76 16.78
CA TRP A 267 -11.83 -8.36 16.34
C TRP A 267 -11.09 -9.49 15.62
N LEU A 268 -11.15 -10.71 16.16
CA LEU A 268 -10.56 -11.89 15.50
C LEU A 268 -11.29 -12.22 14.19
N ALA A 269 -12.61 -12.07 14.16
CA ALA A 269 -13.39 -12.24 12.93
C ALA A 269 -12.97 -11.24 11.83
N TYR A 270 -12.79 -9.97 12.18
CA TYR A 270 -12.28 -8.97 11.28
C TYR A 270 -10.88 -9.33 10.75
N ASN A 271 -9.96 -9.74 11.64
CA ASN A 271 -8.60 -10.13 11.25
C ASN A 271 -8.56 -11.38 10.37
N ALA A 272 -9.45 -12.35 10.58
CA ALA A 272 -9.55 -13.53 9.72
C ALA A 272 -9.93 -13.17 8.27
N VAL A 273 -10.88 -12.26 8.09
CA VAL A 273 -11.27 -11.76 6.76
C VAL A 273 -10.13 -10.95 6.13
N GLN A 274 -9.58 -10.00 6.87
CA GLN A 274 -8.53 -9.11 6.38
C GLN A 274 -7.28 -9.88 6.02
N GLY A 275 -6.82 -10.78 6.87
CA GLY A 275 -5.65 -11.61 6.61
C GLY A 275 -5.84 -12.55 5.41
N THR A 276 -7.06 -13.06 5.20
CA THR A 276 -7.37 -13.82 3.99
C THR A 276 -7.25 -12.96 2.73
N GLU A 277 -7.80 -11.75 2.77
CA GLU A 277 -7.73 -10.83 1.64
C GLU A 277 -6.29 -10.39 1.32
N GLN A 278 -5.49 -10.15 2.36
CA GLN A 278 -4.11 -9.67 2.20
C GLN A 278 -3.12 -10.77 1.87
N HIS A 279 -3.26 -11.97 2.43
CA HIS A 279 -2.26 -13.03 2.33
C HIS A 279 -2.64 -14.21 1.43
N LEU A 280 -3.92 -14.49 1.22
CA LEU A 280 -4.38 -15.61 0.39
C LEU A 280 -4.92 -15.19 -0.98
N LEU A 281 -5.45 -13.97 -1.09
CA LEU A 281 -6.03 -13.46 -2.33
C LEU A 281 -5.06 -12.52 -3.05
N HIS A 282 -3.80 -12.93 -3.14
CA HIS A 282 -2.76 -12.17 -3.84
C HIS A 282 -3.16 -11.82 -5.26
N GLY A 283 -2.66 -10.69 -5.72
CA GLY A 283 -2.68 -10.34 -7.13
C GLY A 283 -1.98 -11.39 -8.00
N ARG A 284 -2.21 -11.33 -9.29
CA ARG A 284 -1.45 -12.12 -10.25
C ARG A 284 -0.01 -11.60 -10.24
N GLY A 285 0.95 -12.46 -9.99
CA GLY A 285 2.38 -12.19 -10.04
C GLY A 285 3.12 -13.50 -10.10
N GLU A 286 4.21 -13.56 -10.84
CA GLU A 286 5.05 -14.75 -10.96
C GLU A 286 6.03 -14.82 -9.80
N SER A 287 6.57 -13.67 -9.37
CA SER A 287 7.51 -13.56 -8.25
C SER A 287 6.81 -13.22 -6.92
N GLN A 288 7.50 -13.46 -5.81
CA GLN A 288 7.05 -13.06 -4.48
C GLN A 288 6.98 -11.52 -4.37
N GLU A 289 7.97 -10.83 -4.93
CA GLU A 289 8.06 -9.38 -4.98
C GLU A 289 6.84 -8.74 -5.67
N GLU A 290 6.42 -9.28 -6.83
CA GLU A 290 5.22 -8.82 -7.53
C GLU A 290 3.95 -9.01 -6.69
N LYS A 291 3.85 -10.11 -5.94
CA LYS A 291 2.70 -10.39 -5.06
C LYS A 291 2.64 -9.41 -3.89
N GLU A 292 3.76 -9.10 -3.28
CA GLU A 292 3.85 -8.13 -2.18
C GLU A 292 3.53 -6.73 -2.66
N LEU A 293 4.10 -6.33 -3.80
CA LEU A 293 3.78 -5.07 -4.44
C LEU A 293 2.30 -4.95 -4.76
N ALA A 294 1.68 -6.01 -5.29
CA ALA A 294 0.25 -6.04 -5.57
C ALA A 294 -0.59 -5.96 -4.29
N SER A 295 -0.15 -6.55 -3.19
CA SER A 295 -0.81 -6.46 -1.88
C SER A 295 -0.72 -5.04 -1.33
N LEU A 296 0.47 -4.44 -1.34
CA LEU A 296 0.66 -3.05 -0.91
C LEU A 296 -0.11 -2.06 -1.80
N ALA A 297 -0.08 -2.25 -3.11
CA ALA A 297 -0.84 -1.42 -4.04
C ALA A 297 -2.36 -1.49 -3.78
N LYS A 298 -2.89 -2.67 -3.45
CA LYS A 298 -4.30 -2.80 -3.05
C LYS A 298 -4.62 -2.05 -1.77
N ALA A 299 -3.74 -2.13 -0.77
CA ALA A 299 -3.90 -1.39 0.48
C ALA A 299 -3.85 0.13 0.25
N ILE A 300 -2.88 0.61 -0.55
CA ILE A 300 -2.71 2.01 -0.91
C ILE A 300 -3.91 2.54 -1.73
N ASP A 301 -4.40 1.76 -2.68
CA ASP A 301 -5.54 2.12 -3.52
C ASP A 301 -6.89 1.92 -2.84
N ASP A 302 -6.87 1.49 -1.57
CA ASP A 302 -8.09 1.20 -0.79
C ASP A 302 -8.97 0.13 -1.47
N LYS A 303 -8.34 -0.86 -2.07
CA LYS A 303 -9.01 -1.98 -2.75
C LYS A 303 -9.05 -3.23 -1.87
N THR A 304 -9.50 -3.08 -0.62
CA THR A 304 -9.75 -4.17 0.32
C THR A 304 -11.26 -4.31 0.60
N PRO A 305 -12.04 -4.71 -0.43
CA PRO A 305 -13.50 -4.70 -0.34
C PRO A 305 -14.06 -5.68 0.71
N LEU A 306 -13.36 -6.79 0.97
CA LEU A 306 -13.84 -7.79 1.93
C LEU A 306 -13.64 -7.32 3.37
N ALA A 307 -12.48 -6.77 3.71
CA ALA A 307 -12.22 -6.22 5.03
C ALA A 307 -13.19 -5.06 5.35
N ARG A 308 -13.51 -4.20 4.38
CA ARG A 308 -14.51 -3.15 4.55
C ARG A 308 -15.92 -3.69 4.78
N ARG A 309 -16.34 -4.68 3.98
CA ARG A 309 -17.66 -5.33 4.17
C ARG A 309 -17.75 -6.00 5.53
N ALA A 310 -16.68 -6.68 5.95
CA ALA A 310 -16.61 -7.27 7.27
C ALA A 310 -16.74 -6.21 8.37
N LEU A 311 -16.04 -5.09 8.27
CA LEU A 311 -16.12 -4.02 9.24
C LEU A 311 -17.55 -3.43 9.34
N VAL A 312 -18.23 -3.26 8.20
CA VAL A 312 -19.64 -2.82 8.18
C VAL A 312 -20.54 -3.86 8.84
N ALA A 313 -20.40 -5.15 8.50
CA ALA A 313 -21.20 -6.23 9.06
C ALA A 313 -20.99 -6.42 10.58
N LEU A 314 -19.77 -6.15 11.09
CA LEU A 314 -19.46 -6.28 12.51
C LEU A 314 -19.94 -5.10 13.36
N ASN A 315 -20.17 -3.93 12.75
CA ASN A 315 -20.66 -2.72 13.44
C ASN A 315 -22.18 -2.51 13.30
N GLY A 316 -22.85 -3.25 12.44
CA GLY A 316 -24.33 -3.26 12.30
C GLY A 316 -24.97 -4.23 13.20
#